data_67b0214dd22226b700d60ce4cd07103e
#
_entry.id   67b0214dd22226b700d60ce4cd07103e
#
_cell.length_a   1.000
_cell.length_b   1.000
_cell.length_c   1.000
_cell.angle_alpha   90.00
_cell.angle_beta   90.00
_cell.angle_gamma   90.00
#
_symmetry.space_group_name_H-M   'P 1'
#
loop_
_entity.id
_entity.type
_entity.pdbx_description
1 polymer ?
#
loop_
_entity_poly.entity_id
_entity_poly.type
_entity_poly.pdbx_seq_one_letter_code
_entity_poly.pdbx_strand_id
1 'polypeptide(L)'
;MNIRIVFSTVFLMIASLGLAFVLGGRSTAGEFNAVLSIGDQAPKWSGLEGVDGKQHGWDEVAGAKCVVVAFTCNSCPYARDVEERLIELTKEFSESEMRLVAINVNVVKDDSLDAMKKRAEEKAFPYPYLHDPTQKIAKDFGAIKTPEFFVLDATGKIAYMGSLDDSPDGKAVTHRYVADAVRAVLSGQKPKTTETVPIGCRVRYVAKRGGR
;
A
#
# COMPACT_ATOMS: atom_id res chain seq x y z
N MET A 1 18.48 87.03 3.17
CA MET A 1 17.96 86.36 1.96
C MET A 1 18.39 84.87 2.08
N ASN A 2 17.54 84.09 2.72
CA ASN A 2 17.85 82.70 3.09
C ASN A 2 17.23 81.68 2.11
N ILE A 3 18.10 81.02 1.35
CA ILE A 3 17.68 79.90 0.46
C ILE A 3 17.67 78.62 1.22
N ARG A 4 16.48 78.05 1.38
CA ARG A 4 16.30 76.64 1.94
C ARG A 4 16.37 75.67 0.81
N ILE A 5 17.37 74.81 0.82
CA ILE A 5 17.48 73.66 -0.08
C ILE A 5 16.69 72.48 0.53
N VAL A 6 15.66 72.05 -0.17
CA VAL A 6 14.87 70.86 0.19
C VAL A 6 15.49 69.65 -0.52
N PHE A 7 16.07 68.72 0.29
CA PHE A 7 16.49 67.41 -0.21
C PHE A 7 15.28 66.47 -0.24
N SER A 8 14.87 66.11 -1.45
CA SER A 8 13.85 65.09 -1.68
C SER A 8 14.53 63.71 -1.72
N THR A 9 14.36 62.93 -0.68
CA THR A 9 14.83 61.52 -0.59
C THR A 9 13.81 60.62 -1.31
N VAL A 10 14.17 60.16 -2.50
CA VAL A 10 13.42 59.13 -3.23
C VAL A 10 13.79 57.78 -2.62
N PHE A 11 12.81 57.14 -1.93
CA PHE A 11 12.94 55.81 -1.38
C PHE A 11 12.62 54.80 -2.50
N LEU A 12 13.64 54.15 -3.04
CA LEU A 12 13.50 53.10 -4.03
C LEU A 12 13.15 51.76 -3.31
N MET A 13 11.86 51.38 -3.28
CA MET A 13 11.45 50.04 -2.84
C MET A 13 11.81 49.01 -3.92
N ILE A 14 12.84 48.25 -3.66
CA ILE A 14 13.13 47.02 -4.46
C ILE A 14 12.24 45.90 -3.91
N ALA A 15 11.16 45.59 -4.63
CA ALA A 15 10.36 44.43 -4.39
C ALA A 15 11.15 43.20 -4.89
N SER A 16 11.79 42.47 -3.95
CA SER A 16 12.41 41.20 -4.24
C SER A 16 11.31 40.14 -4.39
N LEU A 17 10.97 39.80 -5.64
CA LEU A 17 10.09 38.69 -6.00
C LEU A 17 10.86 37.39 -5.73
N GLY A 18 10.66 36.81 -4.55
CA GLY A 18 11.20 35.49 -4.18
C GLY A 18 10.54 34.41 -5.03
N LEU A 19 11.20 33.98 -6.10
CA LEU A 19 10.84 32.84 -6.89
C LEU A 19 11.07 31.58 -6.00
N ALA A 20 10.02 31.09 -5.29
CA ALA A 20 10.05 29.83 -4.59
C ALA A 20 10.17 28.72 -5.65
N PHE A 21 11.40 28.26 -5.87
CA PHE A 21 11.66 27.06 -6.66
C PHE A 21 11.15 25.87 -5.86
N VAL A 22 9.92 25.44 -6.13
CA VAL A 22 9.41 24.16 -5.65
C VAL A 22 10.23 23.08 -6.36
N LEU A 23 11.31 22.63 -5.71
CA LEU A 23 12.00 21.41 -6.08
C LEU A 23 10.99 20.28 -5.90
N GLY A 24 10.27 19.94 -6.95
CA GLY A 24 9.52 18.70 -7.04
C GLY A 24 10.52 17.57 -6.86
N GLY A 25 10.65 17.07 -5.62
CA GLY A 25 11.46 15.89 -5.33
C GLY A 25 10.95 14.76 -6.21
N ARG A 26 11.79 14.28 -7.13
CA ARG A 26 11.56 13.00 -7.77
C ARG A 26 11.53 12.00 -6.62
N SER A 27 10.37 11.42 -6.35
CA SER A 27 10.28 10.23 -5.51
C SER A 27 11.22 9.19 -6.15
N THR A 28 12.29 8.87 -5.48
CA THR A 28 13.11 7.72 -5.85
C THR A 28 12.29 6.50 -5.42
N ALA A 29 12.20 5.48 -6.27
CA ALA A 29 11.57 4.21 -5.92
C ALA A 29 12.12 3.69 -4.58
N GLY A 30 11.35 2.88 -3.87
CA GLY A 30 11.77 2.25 -2.62
C GLY A 30 12.95 1.31 -2.81
N GLU A 31 13.50 0.81 -1.73
CA GLU A 31 14.66 -0.11 -1.78
C GLU A 31 14.29 -1.43 -2.48
N PHE A 32 13.08 -1.93 -2.23
CA PHE A 32 12.60 -3.22 -2.79
C PHE A 32 11.38 -3.07 -3.71
N ASN A 33 10.88 -1.86 -3.93
CA ASN A 33 9.76 -1.56 -4.80
C ASN A 33 10.17 -0.53 -5.86
N ALA A 34 10.04 -0.89 -7.14
CA ALA A 34 10.45 -0.04 -8.26
C ALA A 34 9.45 1.06 -8.63
N VAL A 35 8.26 1.09 -8.00
CA VAL A 35 7.15 1.98 -8.35
C VAL A 35 6.84 2.98 -7.25
N LEU A 36 6.77 2.51 -5.99
CA LEU A 36 6.39 3.33 -4.84
C LEU A 36 7.52 3.44 -3.83
N SER A 37 7.49 4.53 -3.07
CA SER A 37 8.34 4.80 -1.94
C SER A 37 7.52 4.98 -0.67
N ILE A 38 8.17 4.88 0.48
CA ILE A 38 7.57 5.25 1.77
C ILE A 38 7.15 6.71 1.75
N GLY A 39 5.90 6.96 2.14
CA GLY A 39 5.28 8.29 2.13
C GLY A 39 4.56 8.65 0.83
N ASP A 40 4.68 7.85 -0.23
CA ASP A 40 3.89 8.04 -1.45
C ASP A 40 2.41 7.75 -1.18
N GLN A 41 1.53 8.41 -1.94
CA GLN A 41 0.11 8.15 -1.90
C GLN A 41 -0.17 6.79 -2.55
N ALA A 42 -0.87 5.91 -1.82
CA ALA A 42 -1.25 4.60 -2.34
C ALA A 42 -2.21 4.72 -3.53
N PRO A 43 -2.02 3.90 -4.57
CA PRO A 43 -2.99 3.78 -5.66
C PRO A 43 -4.36 3.35 -5.14
N LYS A 44 -5.41 3.95 -5.70
CA LYS A 44 -6.80 3.61 -5.36
C LYS A 44 -7.39 2.66 -6.37
N TRP A 45 -8.28 1.79 -5.92
CA TRP A 45 -9.05 0.87 -6.76
C TRP A 45 -10.54 1.16 -6.70
N SER A 46 -11.26 0.70 -7.70
CA SER A 46 -12.72 0.75 -7.76
C SER A 46 -13.24 -0.43 -8.56
N GLY A 47 -14.39 -0.95 -8.18
CA GLY A 47 -15.08 -1.99 -8.92
C GLY A 47 -14.32 -3.33 -9.00
N LEU A 48 -13.57 -3.70 -7.97
CA LEU A 48 -13.00 -5.04 -7.87
C LEU A 48 -14.06 -6.01 -7.32
N GLU A 49 -14.28 -7.13 -7.99
CA GLU A 49 -15.23 -8.13 -7.52
C GLU A 49 -14.68 -8.90 -6.33
N GLY A 50 -15.45 -8.91 -5.23
CA GLY A 50 -15.15 -9.67 -4.03
C GLY A 50 -15.70 -11.09 -4.06
N VAL A 51 -15.16 -11.97 -3.20
CA VAL A 51 -15.69 -13.32 -3.01
C VAL A 51 -17.12 -13.35 -2.48
N ASP A 52 -17.61 -12.25 -1.92
CA ASP A 52 -18.99 -12.04 -1.50
C ASP A 52 -19.93 -11.67 -2.66
N GLY A 53 -19.43 -11.57 -3.89
CA GLY A 53 -20.17 -11.24 -5.10
C GLY A 53 -20.50 -9.75 -5.25
N LYS A 54 -19.91 -8.87 -4.44
CA LYS A 54 -20.07 -7.43 -4.52
C LYS A 54 -18.87 -6.77 -5.21
N GLN A 55 -19.08 -5.52 -5.64
CA GLN A 55 -18.02 -4.66 -6.16
C GLN A 55 -17.46 -3.80 -5.02
N HIS A 56 -16.15 -3.80 -4.86
CA HIS A 56 -15.46 -3.11 -3.78
C HIS A 56 -14.56 -1.99 -4.33
N GLY A 57 -14.46 -0.91 -3.56
CA GLY A 57 -13.64 0.24 -3.89
C GLY A 57 -12.83 0.75 -2.71
N TRP A 58 -11.92 1.65 -3.01
CA TRP A 58 -11.12 2.36 -2.01
C TRP A 58 -11.98 3.04 -0.93
N ASP A 59 -13.17 3.53 -1.29
CA ASP A 59 -14.03 4.28 -0.37
C ASP A 59 -14.47 3.44 0.85
N GLU A 60 -14.48 2.11 0.72
CA GLU A 60 -14.82 1.21 1.82
C GLU A 60 -13.74 1.14 2.90
N VAL A 61 -12.49 1.44 2.54
CA VAL A 61 -11.38 1.48 3.50
C VAL A 61 -10.95 2.91 3.83
N ALA A 62 -11.46 3.88 3.08
CA ALA A 62 -11.22 5.29 3.35
C ALA A 62 -11.75 5.67 4.74
N GLY A 63 -10.97 6.43 5.51
CA GLY A 63 -11.31 6.86 6.86
C GLY A 63 -10.93 5.86 7.97
N ALA A 64 -10.40 4.68 7.66
CA ALA A 64 -9.70 3.86 8.65
C ALA A 64 -8.41 4.55 9.10
N LYS A 65 -8.02 4.35 10.36
CA LYS A 65 -6.77 4.92 10.88
C LYS A 65 -5.54 4.27 10.25
N CYS A 66 -5.69 3.02 9.82
CA CYS A 66 -4.66 2.23 9.15
C CYS A 66 -5.32 1.29 8.14
N VAL A 67 -4.69 1.08 6.98
CA VAL A 67 -5.14 0.10 5.97
C VAL A 67 -3.98 -0.85 5.67
N VAL A 68 -4.26 -2.14 5.66
CA VAL A 68 -3.34 -3.18 5.20
C VAL A 68 -3.85 -3.71 3.85
N VAL A 69 -3.04 -3.57 2.80
CA VAL A 69 -3.29 -4.18 1.50
C VAL A 69 -2.37 -5.38 1.35
N ALA A 70 -2.95 -6.56 1.11
CA ALA A 70 -2.23 -7.81 0.90
C ALA A 70 -2.43 -8.30 -0.54
N PHE A 71 -1.39 -8.23 -1.38
CA PHE A 71 -1.41 -8.95 -2.65
C PHE A 71 -1.14 -10.42 -2.39
N THR A 72 -2.11 -11.26 -2.66
CA THR A 72 -2.09 -12.69 -2.33
C THR A 72 -2.66 -13.53 -3.47
N CYS A 73 -2.70 -14.85 -3.32
CA CYS A 73 -3.35 -15.74 -4.28
C CYS A 73 -3.50 -17.15 -3.69
N ASN A 74 -4.36 -17.98 -4.27
CA ASN A 74 -4.57 -19.36 -3.83
C ASN A 74 -3.45 -20.31 -4.29
N SER A 75 -2.84 -20.03 -5.44
CA SER A 75 -1.89 -20.95 -6.10
C SER A 75 -0.47 -20.91 -5.52
N CYS A 76 -0.15 -19.94 -4.66
CA CYS A 76 1.17 -19.78 -4.05
C CYS A 76 1.22 -20.44 -2.66
N PRO A 77 2.14 -21.39 -2.41
CA PRO A 77 2.31 -21.97 -1.08
C PRO A 77 2.59 -20.92 0.01
N TYR A 78 3.48 -19.97 -0.25
CA TYR A 78 3.81 -18.88 0.68
C TYR A 78 2.58 -18.01 1.02
N ALA A 79 1.69 -17.77 0.03
CA ALA A 79 0.47 -17.02 0.28
C ALA A 79 -0.50 -17.81 1.17
N ARG A 80 -0.55 -19.12 1.01
CA ARG A 80 -1.35 -20.00 1.88
C ARG A 80 -0.79 -20.12 3.28
N ASP A 81 0.52 -20.12 3.42
CA ASP A 81 1.19 -20.23 4.71
C ASP A 81 0.96 -19.01 5.62
N VAL A 82 0.62 -17.84 5.05
CA VAL A 82 0.33 -16.64 5.84
C VAL A 82 -1.15 -16.45 6.20
N GLU A 83 -2.08 -17.21 5.64
CA GLU A 83 -3.53 -17.01 5.80
C GLU A 83 -3.98 -16.99 7.27
N GLU A 84 -3.56 -17.95 8.07
CA GLU A 84 -3.92 -18.01 9.50
C GLU A 84 -3.39 -16.77 10.26
N ARG A 85 -2.17 -16.34 9.93
CA ARG A 85 -1.55 -15.16 10.55
C ARG A 85 -2.23 -13.86 10.12
N LEU A 86 -2.81 -13.80 8.91
CA LEU A 86 -3.65 -12.69 8.48
C LEU A 86 -4.99 -12.67 9.23
N ILE A 87 -5.59 -13.84 9.43
CA ILE A 87 -6.81 -13.98 10.26
C ILE A 87 -6.53 -13.53 11.69
N GLU A 88 -5.39 -13.92 12.26
CA GLU A 88 -4.97 -13.49 13.60
C GLU A 88 -4.73 -11.98 13.66
N LEU A 89 -4.08 -11.41 12.64
CA LEU A 89 -3.84 -9.98 12.56
C LEU A 89 -5.14 -9.17 12.63
N THR A 90 -6.21 -9.63 11.96
CA THR A 90 -7.52 -8.95 12.02
C THR A 90 -8.19 -9.03 13.39
N LYS A 91 -7.82 -9.99 14.23
CA LYS A 91 -8.34 -10.11 15.60
C LYS A 91 -7.61 -9.19 16.59
N GLU A 92 -6.39 -8.75 16.26
CA GLU A 92 -5.59 -7.89 17.14
C GLU A 92 -6.03 -6.43 17.13
N PHE A 93 -6.71 -5.99 16.05
CA PHE A 93 -7.12 -4.62 15.84
C PHE A 93 -8.61 -4.54 15.52
N SER A 94 -9.30 -3.53 16.04
CA SER A 94 -10.69 -3.29 15.66
C SER A 94 -10.78 -2.79 14.21
N GLU A 95 -11.94 -3.02 13.55
CA GLU A 95 -12.18 -2.52 12.18
C GLU A 95 -12.11 -0.98 12.06
N SER A 96 -12.37 -0.26 13.16
CA SER A 96 -12.23 1.20 13.20
C SER A 96 -10.78 1.67 13.29
N GLU A 97 -9.86 0.80 13.69
CA GLU A 97 -8.43 1.07 13.76
C GLU A 97 -7.74 0.62 12.47
N MET A 98 -7.93 -0.63 12.08
CA MET A 98 -7.26 -1.23 10.93
C MET A 98 -8.24 -1.97 10.04
N ARG A 99 -8.19 -1.70 8.74
CA ARG A 99 -8.87 -2.50 7.72
C ARG A 99 -7.86 -3.24 6.87
N LEU A 100 -8.11 -4.54 6.69
CA LEU A 100 -7.31 -5.39 5.82
C LEU A 100 -8.10 -5.71 4.56
N VAL A 101 -7.44 -5.58 3.40
CA VAL A 101 -7.98 -6.01 2.10
C VAL A 101 -6.97 -6.92 1.43
N ALA A 102 -7.40 -8.11 1.05
CA ALA A 102 -6.61 -9.05 0.26
C ALA A 102 -7.00 -8.96 -1.22
N ILE A 103 -6.02 -8.88 -2.11
CA ILE A 103 -6.24 -8.73 -3.55
C ILE A 103 -5.49 -9.81 -4.30
N ASN A 104 -6.21 -10.64 -5.06
CA ASN A 104 -5.64 -11.62 -5.98
C ASN A 104 -5.63 -11.05 -7.39
N VAL A 105 -4.47 -11.07 -8.03
CA VAL A 105 -4.24 -10.57 -9.38
C VAL A 105 -3.76 -11.65 -10.36
N ASN A 106 -3.64 -12.89 -9.91
CA ASN A 106 -3.28 -13.98 -10.79
C ASN A 106 -4.49 -14.44 -11.64
N VAL A 107 -4.21 -14.85 -12.85
CA VAL A 107 -5.25 -15.26 -13.83
C VAL A 107 -5.19 -16.75 -14.16
N VAL A 108 -4.61 -17.57 -13.29
CA VAL A 108 -4.60 -19.02 -13.43
C VAL A 108 -5.85 -19.65 -12.80
N LYS A 109 -6.17 -20.89 -13.19
CA LYS A 109 -7.41 -21.56 -12.76
C LYS A 109 -7.62 -21.60 -11.25
N ASP A 110 -6.56 -21.87 -10.51
CA ASP A 110 -6.61 -21.98 -9.03
C ASP A 110 -6.80 -20.61 -8.35
N ASP A 111 -6.63 -19.53 -9.09
CA ASP A 111 -6.80 -18.15 -8.66
C ASP A 111 -8.06 -17.49 -9.27
N SER A 112 -8.92 -18.29 -9.94
CA SER A 112 -10.22 -17.80 -10.42
C SER A 112 -11.11 -17.37 -9.26
N LEU A 113 -12.06 -16.46 -9.54
CA LEU A 113 -12.98 -15.97 -8.53
C LEU A 113 -13.73 -17.11 -7.81
N ASP A 114 -14.16 -18.16 -8.56
CA ASP A 114 -14.82 -19.33 -7.96
C ASP A 114 -13.89 -20.10 -7.01
N ALA A 115 -12.62 -20.25 -7.39
CA ALA A 115 -11.63 -20.87 -6.52
C ALA A 115 -11.34 -20.00 -5.27
N MET A 116 -11.35 -18.68 -5.43
CA MET A 116 -11.21 -17.72 -4.32
C MET A 116 -12.39 -17.80 -3.37
N LYS A 117 -13.65 -17.85 -3.88
CA LYS A 117 -14.88 -18.01 -3.07
C LYS A 117 -14.79 -19.26 -2.22
N LYS A 118 -14.45 -20.39 -2.85
CA LYS A 118 -14.28 -21.67 -2.13
C LYS A 118 -13.20 -21.55 -1.04
N ARG A 119 -12.05 -20.96 -1.36
CA ARG A 119 -10.96 -20.81 -0.38
C ARG A 119 -11.35 -19.93 0.79
N ALA A 120 -12.02 -18.80 0.52
CA ALA A 120 -12.47 -17.88 1.54
C ALA A 120 -13.51 -18.51 2.48
N GLU A 121 -14.41 -19.34 1.94
CA GLU A 121 -15.37 -20.10 2.73
C GLU A 121 -14.67 -21.15 3.59
N GLU A 122 -13.79 -21.98 3.00
CA GLU A 122 -13.03 -23.03 3.71
C GLU A 122 -12.20 -22.47 4.88
N LYS A 123 -11.65 -21.27 4.72
CA LYS A 123 -10.78 -20.61 5.69
C LYS A 123 -11.50 -19.59 6.56
N ALA A 124 -12.77 -19.32 6.27
CA ALA A 124 -13.58 -18.29 6.94
C ALA A 124 -12.85 -16.95 7.03
N PHE A 125 -12.38 -16.42 5.87
CA PHE A 125 -11.65 -15.17 5.85
C PHE A 125 -12.50 -14.03 6.40
N PRO A 126 -12.05 -13.30 7.43
CA PRO A 126 -12.78 -12.21 8.05
C PRO A 126 -12.56 -10.86 7.35
N TYR A 127 -11.93 -10.85 6.19
CA TYR A 127 -11.56 -9.65 5.43
C TYR A 127 -12.00 -9.77 3.97
N PRO A 128 -12.21 -8.63 3.27
CA PRO A 128 -12.49 -8.63 1.83
C PRO A 128 -11.36 -9.32 1.04
N TYR A 129 -11.74 -10.28 0.19
CA TYR A 129 -10.83 -10.94 -0.74
C TYR A 129 -11.28 -10.63 -2.17
N LEU A 130 -10.54 -9.76 -2.85
CA LEU A 130 -10.91 -9.12 -4.09
C LEU A 130 -10.12 -9.71 -5.27
N HIS A 131 -10.73 -9.75 -6.45
CA HIS A 131 -10.12 -10.21 -7.68
C HIS A 131 -9.88 -9.06 -8.65
N ASP A 132 -8.64 -8.86 -9.08
CA ASP A 132 -8.27 -7.95 -10.17
C ASP A 132 -7.67 -8.73 -11.35
N PRO A 133 -8.49 -9.28 -12.27
CA PRO A 133 -7.98 -9.98 -13.44
C PRO A 133 -7.24 -9.07 -14.42
N THR A 134 -7.37 -7.76 -14.30
CA THR A 134 -6.62 -6.79 -15.11
C THR A 134 -5.18 -6.66 -14.66
N GLN A 135 -4.88 -7.05 -13.44
CA GLN A 135 -3.59 -6.94 -12.77
C GLN A 135 -3.10 -5.50 -12.62
N LYS A 136 -4.02 -4.54 -12.81
CA LYS A 136 -3.66 -3.13 -12.83
C LYS A 136 -3.23 -2.66 -11.46
N ILE A 137 -4.01 -2.99 -10.42
CA ILE A 137 -3.74 -2.47 -9.08
C ILE A 137 -2.42 -2.97 -8.52
N ALA A 138 -2.05 -4.23 -8.76
CA ALA A 138 -0.75 -4.74 -8.34
C ALA A 138 0.41 -4.07 -9.08
N LYS A 139 0.24 -3.76 -10.38
CA LYS A 139 1.24 -2.99 -11.14
C LYS A 139 1.39 -1.57 -10.62
N ASP A 140 0.28 -0.93 -10.28
CA ASP A 140 0.27 0.44 -9.73
C ASP A 140 0.95 0.48 -8.35
N PHE A 141 0.80 -0.57 -7.53
CA PHE A 141 1.53 -0.74 -6.26
C PHE A 141 2.98 -1.21 -6.42
N GLY A 142 3.37 -1.65 -7.62
CA GLY A 142 4.68 -2.24 -7.84
C GLY A 142 4.87 -3.60 -7.18
N ALA A 143 3.78 -4.30 -6.83
CA ALA A 143 3.83 -5.62 -6.22
C ALA A 143 4.41 -6.66 -7.19
N ILE A 144 5.41 -7.41 -6.75
CA ILE A 144 6.12 -8.41 -7.58
C ILE A 144 6.00 -9.83 -7.04
N LYS A 145 5.49 -9.98 -5.80
CA LYS A 145 5.36 -11.26 -5.10
C LYS A 145 3.94 -11.48 -4.60
N THR A 146 3.63 -12.73 -4.29
CA THR A 146 2.50 -13.14 -3.46
C THR A 146 3.00 -14.11 -2.40
N PRO A 147 2.81 -13.80 -1.07
CA PRO A 147 2.19 -12.58 -0.57
C PRO A 147 3.14 -11.38 -0.58
N GLU A 148 2.58 -10.16 -0.71
CA GLU A 148 3.29 -8.90 -0.52
C GLU A 148 2.35 -7.89 0.15
N PHE A 149 2.84 -7.13 1.12
CA PHE A 149 2.04 -6.32 2.03
C PHE A 149 2.39 -4.85 1.95
N PHE A 150 1.36 -4.01 2.09
CA PHE A 150 1.49 -2.57 2.19
C PHE A 150 0.66 -2.09 3.37
N VAL A 151 1.27 -1.32 4.28
CA VAL A 151 0.58 -0.67 5.39
C VAL A 151 0.48 0.81 5.08
N LEU A 152 -0.73 1.33 5.17
CA LEU A 152 -1.05 2.72 4.84
C LEU A 152 -1.49 3.44 6.10
N ASP A 153 -1.11 4.72 6.23
CA ASP A 153 -1.60 5.59 7.29
C ASP A 153 -3.01 6.12 7.02
N ALA A 154 -3.58 6.88 7.96
CA ALA A 154 -4.91 7.47 7.86
C ALA A 154 -5.08 8.43 6.68
N THR A 155 -3.97 8.92 6.09
CA THR A 155 -3.99 9.77 4.89
C THR A 155 -3.86 8.97 3.60
N GLY A 156 -3.72 7.64 3.69
CA GLY A 156 -3.52 6.72 2.57
C GLY A 156 -2.10 6.71 2.03
N LYS A 157 -1.12 7.13 2.81
CA LYS A 157 0.30 7.06 2.43
C LYS A 157 0.94 5.76 2.88
N ILE A 158 1.86 5.26 2.08
CA ILE A 158 2.65 4.06 2.37
C ILE A 158 3.52 4.31 3.61
N ALA A 159 3.29 3.53 4.67
CA ALA A 159 4.09 3.53 5.88
C ALA A 159 5.04 2.33 5.94
N TYR A 160 4.65 1.22 5.34
CA TYR A 160 5.45 -0.02 5.23
C TYR A 160 5.11 -0.76 3.94
N MET A 161 6.10 -1.46 3.37
CA MET A 161 5.90 -2.42 2.29
C MET A 161 6.90 -3.59 2.37
N GLY A 162 6.44 -4.81 2.02
CA GLY A 162 7.27 -6.01 2.04
C GLY A 162 6.59 -7.26 2.56
N SER A 163 7.27 -8.04 3.40
CA SER A 163 6.80 -9.32 3.97
C SER A 163 5.89 -9.12 5.19
N LEU A 164 5.07 -10.13 5.52
CA LEU A 164 4.23 -10.14 6.74
C LEU A 164 5.10 -10.13 8.01
N ASP A 165 6.08 -11.00 8.01
CA ASP A 165 7.03 -11.25 9.10
C ASP A 165 8.34 -11.81 8.54
N ASP A 166 9.24 -12.24 9.41
CA ASP A 166 10.55 -12.80 9.06
C ASP A 166 10.58 -14.32 8.89
N SER A 167 9.40 -14.99 8.98
CA SER A 167 9.28 -16.45 8.85
C SER A 167 8.28 -16.84 7.77
N PRO A 168 8.72 -17.19 6.56
CA PRO A 168 7.81 -17.50 5.45
C PRO A 168 6.79 -18.61 5.77
N ASP A 169 7.21 -19.64 6.52
CA ASP A 169 6.36 -20.76 6.92
C ASP A 169 5.73 -20.60 8.33
N GLY A 170 5.97 -19.47 8.98
CA GLY A 170 5.41 -19.14 10.29
C GLY A 170 5.99 -19.88 11.49
N LYS A 171 7.00 -20.78 11.31
CA LYS A 171 7.51 -21.62 12.40
C LYS A 171 8.46 -20.92 13.37
N ALA A 172 9.09 -19.83 12.93
CA ALA A 172 10.11 -19.13 13.71
C ALA A 172 9.97 -17.61 13.59
N VAL A 173 8.76 -17.09 13.75
CA VAL A 173 8.48 -15.64 13.69
C VAL A 173 9.14 -14.95 14.87
N THR A 174 10.08 -14.04 14.59
CA THR A 174 10.72 -13.18 15.60
C THR A 174 10.37 -11.70 15.38
N HIS A 175 10.04 -11.31 14.15
CA HIS A 175 9.64 -9.94 13.78
C HIS A 175 8.32 -9.96 12.99
N ARG A 176 7.32 -9.28 13.51
CA ARG A 176 5.98 -9.18 12.90
C ARG A 176 5.84 -7.85 12.18
N TYR A 177 6.52 -7.69 11.03
CA TYR A 177 6.69 -6.40 10.34
C TYR A 177 5.39 -5.65 10.10
N VAL A 178 4.36 -6.32 9.55
CA VAL A 178 3.06 -5.69 9.30
C VAL A 178 2.38 -5.28 10.61
N ALA A 179 2.33 -6.16 11.61
CA ALA A 179 1.71 -5.84 12.89
C ALA A 179 2.42 -4.68 13.62
N ASP A 180 3.74 -4.65 13.57
CA ASP A 180 4.54 -3.58 14.17
C ASP A 180 4.36 -2.25 13.42
N ALA A 181 4.24 -2.30 12.09
CA ALA A 181 3.93 -1.14 11.27
C ALA A 181 2.52 -0.59 11.58
N VAL A 182 1.51 -1.47 11.71
CA VAL A 182 0.15 -1.07 12.11
C VAL A 182 0.17 -0.38 13.50
N ARG A 183 0.85 -0.96 14.50
CA ARG A 183 0.96 -0.36 15.84
C ARG A 183 1.63 1.01 15.80
N ALA A 184 2.70 1.16 15.01
CA ALA A 184 3.39 2.44 14.86
C ALA A 184 2.47 3.50 14.25
N VAL A 185 1.76 3.15 13.14
CA VAL A 185 0.81 4.05 12.47
C VAL A 185 -0.31 4.47 13.43
N LEU A 186 -0.93 3.53 14.14
CA LEU A 186 -1.99 3.81 15.10
C LEU A 186 -1.54 4.71 16.25
N SER A 187 -0.25 4.65 16.61
CA SER A 187 0.38 5.51 17.63
C SER A 187 0.87 6.84 17.06
N GLY A 188 0.62 7.14 15.77
CA GLY A 188 1.13 8.35 15.10
C GLY A 188 2.64 8.37 14.89
N GLN A 189 3.29 7.20 14.93
CA GLN A 189 4.73 7.04 14.76
C GLN A 189 5.08 6.41 13.40
N LYS A 190 6.30 6.64 12.96
CA LYS A 190 6.84 5.89 11.81
C LYS A 190 7.26 4.48 12.24
N PRO A 191 6.99 3.44 11.44
CA PRO A 191 7.53 2.11 11.67
C PRO A 191 9.06 2.14 11.76
N LYS A 192 9.64 1.32 12.64
CA LYS A 192 11.10 1.17 12.75
C LYS A 192 11.67 0.52 11.48
N THR A 193 10.97 -0.48 10.95
CA THR A 193 11.24 -1.11 9.66
C THR A 193 10.17 -0.64 8.70
N THR A 194 10.56 0.03 7.63
CA THR A 194 9.63 0.60 6.64
C THR A 194 9.55 -0.24 5.37
N GLU A 195 10.62 -0.99 5.06
CA GLU A 195 10.66 -1.87 3.90
C GLU A 195 11.36 -3.18 4.24
N THR A 196 10.90 -4.27 3.64
CA THR A 196 11.59 -5.57 3.66
C THR A 196 11.48 -6.23 2.29
N VAL A 197 12.40 -7.14 1.98
CA VAL A 197 12.30 -7.95 0.76
C VAL A 197 11.01 -8.77 0.80
N PRO A 198 10.10 -8.65 -0.18
CA PRO A 198 8.91 -9.48 -0.22
C PRO A 198 9.28 -10.94 -0.51
N ILE A 199 8.81 -11.86 0.35
CA ILE A 199 9.09 -13.30 0.25
C ILE A 199 7.85 -14.03 -0.27
N GLY A 200 7.97 -14.69 -1.42
CA GLY A 200 6.83 -15.39 -2.03
C GLY A 200 7.07 -15.76 -3.49
N CYS A 201 6.03 -16.30 -4.12
CA CYS A 201 6.00 -16.56 -5.55
C CYS A 201 5.94 -15.26 -6.34
N ARG A 202 6.49 -15.24 -7.55
CA ARG A 202 6.31 -14.08 -8.43
C ARG A 202 4.85 -13.93 -8.84
N VAL A 203 4.34 -12.70 -8.84
CA VAL A 203 3.05 -12.40 -9.49
C VAL A 203 3.13 -12.83 -10.95
N ARG A 204 2.13 -13.59 -11.41
CA ARG A 204 2.08 -14.10 -12.77
C ARG A 204 1.49 -13.06 -13.71
N TYR A 205 2.24 -11.99 -13.95
CA TYR A 205 1.83 -10.95 -14.87
C TYR A 205 1.71 -11.47 -16.31
N VAL A 206 0.56 -11.19 -16.92
CA VAL A 206 0.37 -11.47 -18.34
C VAL A 206 1.20 -10.49 -19.17
N ALA A 207 2.07 -11.01 -20.03
CA ALA A 207 2.82 -10.19 -20.96
C ALA A 207 1.85 -9.44 -21.90
N LYS A 208 2.03 -8.11 -22.03
CA LYS A 208 1.33 -7.38 -23.11
C LYS A 208 1.78 -7.98 -24.43
N ARG A 209 0.86 -8.61 -25.19
CA ARG A 209 1.14 -8.94 -26.60
C ARG A 209 1.41 -7.60 -27.28
N GLY A 210 2.66 -7.38 -27.68
CA GLY A 210 3.03 -6.23 -28.49
C GLY A 210 2.18 -6.30 -29.77
N GLY A 211 1.29 -5.32 -29.96
CA GLY A 211 0.65 -5.12 -31.26
C GLY A 211 1.76 -4.83 -32.27
N ARG A 212 1.87 -5.69 -33.28
CA ARG A 212 2.63 -5.41 -34.50
C ARG A 212 1.83 -4.49 -35.39
#